data_337a00c992d9dc2fc934e282865b12fa
#
_entry.id   337a00c992d9dc2fc934e282865b12fa
#
_cell.length_a   1.000
_cell.length_b   1.000
_cell.length_c   1.000
_cell.angle_alpha   90.00
_cell.angle_beta   90.00
_cell.angle_gamma   90.00
#
_symmetry.space_group_name_H-M   'P 1'
#
loop_
_entity.id
_entity.type
_entity.pdbx_description
1 polymer ?
#
loop_
_entity_poly.entity_id
_entity_poly.type
_entity_poly.pdbx_seq_one_letter_code
_entity_poly.pdbx_strand_id
1 'polypeptide(L)'
;MNFIDTMASVELVLAANQVPLLVGETGIGKTSLAARVATVHDWELVTIDGNLLKEGEIGGLPTVESVTHTDGRGNTHSVKTTVYAVHHTLEHVAQAVDKGRQVLLFIDEINRAEHAVQQELMNLILNREINGFSLSDQVRIIAAMNPEDSFDYQTIDMDPAQQNRFVWLYMNADYMQWIDWAISAGIEEKVIEFISSYPEYLNQRHEDDIDATPRSFERVSGLYTIYKNQEDSAYSRDVFMNVIRGNVGKLIAEAFVNFIESDQEPLITFDD
;
A
#
# COMPACT_ATOMS: atom_id res chain seq x y z
N MET A 1 8.31 -9.08 10.47
CA MET A 1 9.22 -7.96 10.84
C MET A 1 8.38 -6.72 11.15
N ASN A 2 8.86 -5.85 12.03
CA ASN A 2 8.25 -4.55 12.25
C ASN A 2 8.57 -3.57 11.09
N PHE A 3 8.02 -2.36 11.12
CA PHE A 3 8.17 -1.37 10.04
C PHE A 3 9.65 -0.96 9.80
N ILE A 4 10.42 -0.69 10.87
CA ILE A 4 11.81 -0.22 10.77
C ILE A 4 12.71 -1.32 10.20
N ASP A 5 12.60 -2.54 10.71
CA ASP A 5 13.38 -3.68 10.22
C ASP A 5 13.01 -4.03 8.77
N THR A 6 11.72 -3.91 8.41
CA THR A 6 11.26 -4.13 7.04
C THR A 6 11.86 -3.06 6.12
N MET A 7 11.87 -1.79 6.53
CA MET A 7 12.44 -0.71 5.74
C MET A 7 13.95 -0.93 5.49
N ALA A 8 14.71 -1.27 6.53
CA ALA A 8 16.14 -1.58 6.38
C ALA A 8 16.39 -2.79 5.46
N SER A 9 15.52 -3.82 5.55
CA SER A 9 15.58 -4.98 4.66
C SER A 9 15.27 -4.61 3.21
N VAL A 10 14.27 -3.77 2.98
CA VAL A 10 13.94 -3.24 1.64
C VAL A 10 15.12 -2.48 1.06
N GLU A 11 15.75 -1.60 1.82
CA GLU A 11 16.92 -0.83 1.36
C GLU A 11 18.09 -1.76 0.98
N LEU A 12 18.34 -2.80 1.76
CA LEU A 12 19.37 -3.80 1.46
C LEU A 12 19.07 -4.56 0.17
N VAL A 13 17.81 -4.98 -0.03
CA VAL A 13 17.37 -5.70 -1.23
C VAL A 13 17.47 -4.82 -2.47
N LEU A 14 17.02 -3.56 -2.38
CA LEU A 14 17.13 -2.59 -3.47
C LEU A 14 18.59 -2.25 -3.81
N ALA A 15 19.48 -2.16 -2.82
CA ALA A 15 20.92 -1.97 -3.03
C ALA A 15 21.56 -3.14 -3.76
N ALA A 16 21.05 -4.37 -3.56
CA ALA A 16 21.45 -5.57 -4.29
C ALA A 16 20.81 -5.68 -5.69
N ASN A 17 20.06 -4.65 -6.13
CA ASN A 17 19.31 -4.64 -7.39
C ASN A 17 18.30 -5.78 -7.50
N GLN A 18 17.72 -6.19 -6.38
CA GLN A 18 16.67 -7.21 -6.30
C GLN A 18 15.32 -6.56 -6.00
N VAL A 19 14.24 -7.32 -6.14
CA VAL A 19 12.88 -6.83 -5.93
C VAL A 19 12.33 -7.37 -4.60
N PRO A 20 12.12 -6.51 -3.59
CA PRO A 20 11.45 -6.91 -2.37
C PRO A 20 9.94 -7.08 -2.61
N LEU A 21 9.36 -8.14 -2.04
CA LEU A 21 7.92 -8.37 -1.97
C LEU A 21 7.46 -8.21 -0.52
N LEU A 22 6.71 -7.14 -0.26
CA LEU A 22 6.12 -6.88 1.06
C LEU A 22 4.88 -7.73 1.24
N VAL A 23 4.92 -8.66 2.17
CA VAL A 23 3.77 -9.51 2.53
C VAL A 23 3.24 -9.08 3.88
N GLY A 24 1.97 -8.72 3.94
CA GLY A 24 1.36 -8.31 5.20
C GLY A 24 -0.08 -7.88 5.03
N GLU A 25 -0.81 -7.81 6.13
CA GLU A 25 -2.22 -7.50 6.14
C GLU A 25 -2.55 -6.10 5.61
N THR A 26 -3.81 -5.88 5.26
CA THR A 26 -4.29 -4.56 4.85
C THR A 26 -4.14 -3.56 5.99
N GLY A 27 -3.71 -2.34 5.70
CA GLY A 27 -3.66 -1.24 6.66
C GLY A 27 -2.45 -1.22 7.60
N ILE A 28 -1.50 -2.18 7.50
CA ILE A 28 -0.28 -2.20 8.35
C ILE A 28 0.84 -1.25 7.89
N GLY A 29 0.67 -0.55 6.77
CA GLY A 29 1.62 0.47 6.33
C GLY A 29 2.55 0.07 5.18
N LYS A 30 2.23 -0.95 4.35
CA LYS A 30 3.05 -1.32 3.17
C LYS A 30 3.28 -0.14 2.22
N THR A 31 2.20 0.54 1.84
CA THR A 31 2.25 1.73 0.97
C THR A 31 3.01 2.88 1.63
N SER A 32 2.82 3.08 2.94
CA SER A 32 3.55 4.10 3.73
C SER A 32 5.05 3.81 3.78
N LEU A 33 5.44 2.53 3.83
CA LEU A 33 6.84 2.12 3.78
C LEU A 33 7.47 2.47 2.42
N ALA A 34 6.81 2.15 1.31
CA ALA A 34 7.29 2.53 -0.02
C ALA A 34 7.43 4.06 -0.17
N ALA A 35 6.44 4.82 0.33
CA ALA A 35 6.50 6.29 0.33
C ALA A 35 7.66 6.82 1.19
N ARG A 36 7.93 6.19 2.34
CA ARG A 36 9.05 6.57 3.21
C ARG A 36 10.40 6.31 2.55
N VAL A 37 10.57 5.15 1.92
CA VAL A 37 11.78 4.81 1.14
C VAL A 37 12.01 5.85 0.04
N ALA A 38 10.98 6.15 -0.75
CA ALA A 38 11.07 7.16 -1.80
C ALA A 38 11.47 8.54 -1.26
N THR A 39 10.88 8.96 -0.13
CA THR A 39 11.20 10.25 0.51
C THR A 39 12.64 10.31 1.02
N VAL A 40 13.14 9.25 1.67
CA VAL A 40 14.50 9.22 2.23
C VAL A 40 15.56 9.31 1.13
N HIS A 41 15.27 8.71 -0.03
CA HIS A 41 16.21 8.68 -1.16
C HIS A 41 15.98 9.79 -2.20
N ASP A 42 15.00 10.66 -2.00
CA ASP A 42 14.56 11.68 -2.98
C ASP A 42 14.22 11.08 -4.34
N TRP A 43 13.53 9.92 -4.32
CA TRP A 43 13.04 9.24 -5.52
C TRP A 43 11.60 9.63 -5.82
N GLU A 44 11.25 9.67 -7.09
CA GLU A 44 9.86 9.83 -7.50
C GLU A 44 9.10 8.53 -7.30
N LEU A 45 8.06 8.55 -6.44
CA LEU A 45 7.20 7.40 -6.22
C LEU A 45 6.13 7.33 -7.29
N VAL A 46 6.09 6.21 -8.02
CA VAL A 46 5.01 5.89 -8.94
C VAL A 46 4.35 4.61 -8.48
N THR A 47 3.03 4.62 -8.31
CA THR A 47 2.28 3.47 -7.80
C THR A 47 1.41 2.86 -8.89
N ILE A 48 1.43 1.54 -8.97
CA ILE A 48 0.49 0.71 -9.74
C ILE A 48 -0.29 -0.14 -8.75
N ASP A 49 -1.61 -0.07 -8.80
CA ASP A 49 -2.51 -0.94 -8.03
C ASP A 49 -2.96 -2.09 -8.93
N GLY A 50 -2.47 -3.30 -8.62
CA GLY A 50 -2.78 -4.49 -9.41
C GLY A 50 -4.24 -4.86 -9.42
N ASN A 51 -4.96 -4.57 -8.34
CA ASN A 51 -6.40 -4.86 -8.23
C ASN A 51 -7.28 -3.95 -9.11
N LEU A 52 -6.80 -2.78 -9.48
CA LEU A 52 -7.54 -1.82 -10.30
C LEU A 52 -7.31 -2.00 -11.80
N LEU A 53 -6.23 -2.65 -12.19
CA LEU A 53 -5.88 -2.86 -13.61
C LEU A 53 -6.78 -3.92 -14.25
N LYS A 54 -7.11 -3.69 -15.54
CA LYS A 54 -7.80 -4.64 -16.40
C LYS A 54 -6.83 -5.28 -17.38
N GLU A 55 -7.21 -6.47 -17.89
CA GLU A 55 -6.45 -7.18 -18.92
C GLU A 55 -6.12 -6.25 -20.10
N GLY A 56 -4.86 -6.24 -20.50
CA GLY A 56 -4.34 -5.41 -21.59
C GLY A 56 -4.11 -3.93 -21.25
N GLU A 57 -4.44 -3.46 -20.05
CA GLU A 57 -4.21 -2.05 -19.71
C GLU A 57 -2.71 -1.76 -19.53
N ILE A 58 -2.04 -2.50 -18.63
CA ILE A 58 -0.62 -2.25 -18.36
C ILE A 58 0.27 -2.66 -19.53
N GLY A 59 -0.09 -3.72 -20.24
CA GLY A 59 0.58 -4.17 -21.47
C GLY A 59 0.33 -3.27 -22.66
N GLY A 60 -0.66 -2.40 -22.57
CA GLY A 60 -1.08 -1.47 -23.62
C GLY A 60 -1.97 -2.10 -24.69
N LEU A 61 -2.79 -1.27 -25.30
CA LEU A 61 -3.68 -1.70 -26.37
C LEU A 61 -2.93 -1.90 -27.69
N PRO A 62 -3.15 -3.02 -28.43
CA PRO A 62 -2.54 -3.22 -29.71
C PRO A 62 -3.09 -2.25 -30.75
N THR A 63 -2.21 -1.58 -31.48
CA THR A 63 -2.51 -0.73 -32.63
C THR A 63 -1.78 -1.27 -33.85
N VAL A 64 -2.34 -1.06 -35.05
CA VAL A 64 -1.70 -1.47 -36.31
C VAL A 64 -1.10 -0.25 -36.98
N GLU A 65 0.20 -0.24 -37.08
CA GLU A 65 0.95 0.84 -37.73
C GLU A 65 1.65 0.34 -39.00
N SER A 66 1.84 1.25 -39.94
CA SER A 66 2.62 0.98 -41.15
C SER A 66 4.06 1.46 -40.94
N VAL A 67 4.99 0.51 -40.81
CA VAL A 67 6.42 0.82 -40.66
C VAL A 67 7.12 0.61 -42.00
N THR A 68 7.94 1.56 -42.38
CA THR A 68 8.72 1.50 -43.60
C THR A 68 10.11 0.92 -43.32
N HIS A 69 10.40 -0.20 -43.89
CA HIS A 69 11.73 -0.82 -43.86
C HIS A 69 12.49 -0.58 -45.16
N THR A 70 13.75 -0.19 -45.05
CA THR A 70 14.65 -0.08 -46.19
C THR A 70 15.60 -1.26 -46.18
N ASP A 71 15.59 -2.06 -47.26
CA ASP A 71 16.50 -3.21 -47.40
C ASP A 71 17.95 -2.74 -47.68
N GLY A 72 18.91 -3.67 -47.59
CA GLY A 72 20.32 -3.40 -47.84
C GLY A 72 20.65 -2.97 -49.30
N ARG A 73 19.63 -2.95 -50.17
CA ARG A 73 19.71 -2.50 -51.58
C ARG A 73 19.05 -1.16 -51.80
N GLY A 74 18.54 -0.52 -50.72
CA GLY A 74 17.87 0.79 -50.77
C GLY A 74 16.39 0.77 -51.18
N ASN A 75 15.76 -0.43 -51.29
CA ASN A 75 14.33 -0.52 -51.57
C ASN A 75 13.55 -0.37 -50.28
N THR A 76 12.48 0.40 -50.34
CA THR A 76 11.56 0.64 -49.21
C THR A 76 10.32 -0.24 -49.35
N HIS A 77 10.01 -0.97 -48.27
CA HIS A 77 8.78 -1.75 -48.12
C HIS A 77 7.99 -1.28 -46.95
N SER A 78 6.69 -1.06 -47.12
CA SER A 78 5.79 -0.78 -46.03
C SER A 78 5.19 -2.09 -45.51
N VAL A 79 5.41 -2.35 -44.22
CA VAL A 79 4.87 -3.53 -43.51
C VAL A 79 3.94 -3.06 -42.44
N LYS A 80 2.77 -3.66 -42.35
CA LYS A 80 1.86 -3.46 -41.21
C LYS A 80 2.38 -4.28 -40.05
N THR A 81 2.63 -3.64 -38.93
CA THR A 81 3.06 -4.29 -37.67
C THR A 81 2.12 -3.91 -36.54
N THR A 82 1.99 -4.81 -35.57
CA THR A 82 1.30 -4.48 -34.32
C THR A 82 2.25 -3.76 -33.38
N VAL A 83 1.84 -2.61 -32.91
CA VAL A 83 2.52 -1.81 -31.90
C VAL A 83 1.59 -1.67 -30.71
N TYR A 84 2.11 -1.67 -29.50
CA TYR A 84 1.32 -1.50 -28.30
C TYR A 84 1.47 -0.06 -27.80
N ALA A 85 0.34 0.55 -27.44
CA ALA A 85 0.33 1.87 -26.80
C ALA A 85 0.89 1.72 -25.38
N VAL A 86 1.87 2.54 -25.01
CA VAL A 86 2.45 2.51 -23.66
C VAL A 86 1.41 3.01 -22.65
N HIS A 87 1.23 2.28 -21.54
CA HIS A 87 0.35 2.72 -20.46
C HIS A 87 0.86 4.04 -19.85
N HIS A 88 -0.05 4.97 -19.56
CA HIS A 88 0.30 6.32 -19.10
C HIS A 88 1.21 6.36 -17.87
N THR A 89 1.05 5.40 -16.94
CA THR A 89 1.92 5.29 -15.76
C THR A 89 3.34 4.91 -16.14
N LEU A 90 3.53 4.00 -17.10
CA LEU A 90 4.85 3.60 -17.59
C LEU A 90 5.50 4.72 -18.40
N GLU A 91 4.70 5.47 -19.16
CA GLU A 91 5.18 6.68 -19.86
C GLU A 91 5.63 7.73 -18.85
N HIS A 92 4.89 7.94 -17.76
CA HIS A 92 5.29 8.85 -16.68
C HIS A 92 6.64 8.43 -16.06
N VAL A 93 6.83 7.13 -15.80
CA VAL A 93 8.11 6.59 -15.32
C VAL A 93 9.24 6.92 -16.29
N ALA A 94 9.04 6.66 -17.59
CA ALA A 94 10.05 6.96 -18.62
C ALA A 94 10.40 8.46 -18.67
N GLN A 95 9.39 9.32 -18.66
CA GLN A 95 9.59 10.78 -18.65
C GLN A 95 10.30 11.28 -17.38
N ALA A 96 10.06 10.67 -16.23
CA ALA A 96 10.77 11.02 -14.99
C ALA A 96 12.25 10.65 -15.08
N VAL A 97 12.56 9.45 -15.60
CA VAL A 97 13.93 9.00 -15.85
C VAL A 97 14.65 9.88 -16.87
N ASP A 98 13.99 10.27 -17.98
CA ASP A 98 14.55 11.17 -18.99
C ASP A 98 14.89 12.56 -18.43
N LYS A 99 14.16 13.00 -17.40
CA LYS A 99 14.46 14.23 -16.64
C LYS A 99 15.57 14.04 -15.59
N GLY A 100 16.21 12.89 -15.55
CA GLY A 100 17.29 12.55 -14.61
C GLY A 100 16.83 12.20 -13.19
N ARG A 101 15.53 11.89 -12.98
CA ARG A 101 15.02 11.47 -11.68
C ARG A 101 15.21 9.97 -11.47
N GLN A 102 15.53 9.60 -10.26
CA GLN A 102 15.41 8.22 -9.81
C GLN A 102 13.94 7.92 -9.50
N VAL A 103 13.45 6.76 -9.91
CA VAL A 103 12.04 6.38 -9.72
C VAL A 103 11.95 5.12 -8.87
N LEU A 104 11.03 5.13 -7.91
CA LEU A 104 10.55 3.95 -7.20
C LEU A 104 9.17 3.57 -7.76
N LEU A 105 9.11 2.46 -8.47
CA LEU A 105 7.85 1.87 -8.92
C LEU A 105 7.33 0.93 -7.84
N PHE A 106 6.22 1.30 -7.21
CA PHE A 106 5.54 0.50 -6.21
C PHE A 106 4.34 -0.20 -6.83
N ILE A 107 4.34 -1.53 -6.81
CA ILE A 107 3.26 -2.38 -7.35
C ILE A 107 2.51 -2.97 -6.16
N ASP A 108 1.35 -2.42 -5.85
CA ASP A 108 0.52 -2.85 -4.72
C ASP A 108 -0.51 -3.91 -5.15
N GLU A 109 -0.94 -4.74 -4.22
CA GLU A 109 -1.98 -5.77 -4.37
C GLU A 109 -1.76 -6.71 -5.57
N ILE A 110 -0.50 -7.10 -5.85
CA ILE A 110 -0.14 -7.89 -7.04
C ILE A 110 -0.88 -9.23 -7.11
N ASN A 111 -1.18 -9.86 -5.97
CA ASN A 111 -1.91 -11.14 -5.91
C ASN A 111 -3.43 -11.00 -6.02
N ARG A 112 -3.94 -9.76 -6.11
CA ARG A 112 -5.36 -9.46 -6.40
C ARG A 112 -5.60 -9.10 -7.86
N ALA A 113 -4.54 -8.93 -8.62
CA ALA A 113 -4.63 -8.70 -10.06
C ALA A 113 -5.26 -9.92 -10.76
N GLU A 114 -6.07 -9.68 -11.79
CA GLU A 114 -6.51 -10.75 -12.69
C GLU A 114 -5.31 -11.50 -13.25
N HIS A 115 -5.43 -12.81 -13.51
CA HIS A 115 -4.28 -13.64 -13.90
C HIS A 115 -3.50 -13.08 -15.09
N ALA A 116 -4.17 -12.56 -16.11
CA ALA A 116 -3.50 -11.95 -17.27
C ALA A 116 -2.70 -10.69 -16.87
N VAL A 117 -3.27 -9.84 -16.03
CA VAL A 117 -2.59 -8.64 -15.50
C VAL A 117 -1.39 -9.03 -14.64
N GLN A 118 -1.55 -10.05 -13.79
CA GLN A 118 -0.45 -10.55 -12.96
C GLN A 118 0.72 -11.03 -13.84
N GLN A 119 0.45 -11.74 -14.95
CA GLN A 119 1.48 -12.16 -15.91
C GLN A 119 2.18 -10.95 -16.55
N GLU A 120 1.43 -9.92 -16.94
CA GLU A 120 1.99 -8.68 -17.50
C GLU A 120 2.88 -7.95 -16.49
N LEU A 121 2.41 -7.81 -15.25
CA LEU A 121 3.19 -7.19 -14.16
C LEU A 121 4.45 -8.01 -13.85
N MET A 122 4.36 -9.34 -13.87
CA MET A 122 5.51 -10.21 -13.68
C MET A 122 6.55 -10.00 -14.79
N ASN A 123 6.15 -9.87 -16.05
CA ASN A 123 7.07 -9.56 -17.13
C ASN A 123 7.77 -8.20 -16.91
N LEU A 124 7.03 -7.19 -16.52
CA LEU A 124 7.58 -5.87 -16.19
C LEU A 124 8.60 -5.95 -15.06
N ILE A 125 8.28 -6.70 -13.98
CA ILE A 125 9.16 -6.85 -12.82
C ILE A 125 10.41 -7.64 -13.15
N LEU A 126 10.25 -8.77 -13.86
CA LEU A 126 11.29 -9.76 -14.01
C LEU A 126 12.19 -9.49 -15.22
N ASN A 127 11.58 -9.14 -16.34
CA ASN A 127 12.26 -8.91 -17.61
C ASN A 127 12.52 -7.44 -17.85
N ARG A 128 11.95 -6.57 -17.01
CA ARG A 128 11.96 -5.09 -17.17
C ARG A 128 11.44 -4.67 -18.55
N GLU A 129 10.54 -5.49 -19.12
CA GLU A 129 9.98 -5.25 -20.44
C GLU A 129 8.52 -5.72 -20.49
N ILE A 130 7.70 -4.98 -21.23
CA ILE A 130 6.32 -5.33 -21.52
C ILE A 130 5.94 -4.80 -22.92
N ASN A 131 5.56 -5.71 -23.83
CA ASN A 131 5.06 -5.39 -25.18
C ASN A 131 5.89 -4.34 -25.95
N GLY A 132 7.23 -4.42 -25.82
CA GLY A 132 8.17 -3.50 -26.49
C GLY A 132 8.51 -2.24 -25.69
N PHE A 133 7.87 -2.02 -24.51
CA PHE A 133 8.31 -1.01 -23.57
C PHE A 133 9.39 -1.61 -22.65
N SER A 134 10.55 -0.94 -22.55
CA SER A 134 11.66 -1.34 -21.67
C SER A 134 11.77 -0.40 -20.48
N LEU A 135 11.76 -0.97 -19.27
CA LEU A 135 11.91 -0.22 -18.03
C LEU A 135 13.40 0.05 -17.75
N SER A 136 13.75 1.30 -17.57
CA SER A 136 15.13 1.72 -17.28
C SER A 136 15.69 1.05 -16.02
N ASP A 137 16.99 0.72 -16.01
CA ASP A 137 17.72 0.19 -14.84
C ASP A 137 17.80 1.17 -13.67
N GLN A 138 17.52 2.45 -13.90
CA GLN A 138 17.42 3.48 -12.85
C GLN A 138 16.13 3.36 -12.02
N VAL A 139 15.13 2.62 -12.50
CA VAL A 139 13.88 2.39 -11.76
C VAL A 139 14.09 1.29 -10.73
N ARG A 140 13.79 1.57 -9.47
CA ARG A 140 13.70 0.55 -8.41
C ARG A 140 12.27 0.08 -8.30
N ILE A 141 12.08 -1.19 -7.96
CA ILE A 141 10.74 -1.80 -7.86
C ILE A 141 10.55 -2.37 -6.47
N ILE A 142 9.41 -2.07 -5.86
CA ILE A 142 8.90 -2.76 -4.67
C ILE A 142 7.53 -3.32 -5.05
N ALA A 143 7.29 -4.59 -4.75
CA ALA A 143 5.97 -5.20 -4.87
C ALA A 143 5.36 -5.44 -3.49
N ALA A 144 4.03 -5.45 -3.40
CA ALA A 144 3.31 -5.76 -2.18
C ALA A 144 2.11 -6.66 -2.44
N MET A 145 1.81 -7.51 -1.46
CA MET A 145 0.65 -8.38 -1.47
C MET A 145 0.09 -8.56 -0.06
N ASN A 146 -1.16 -9.03 0.00
CA ASN A 146 -1.77 -9.50 1.23
C ASN A 146 -1.47 -11.00 1.43
N PRO A 147 -1.45 -11.53 2.68
CA PRO A 147 -1.26 -12.94 2.94
C PRO A 147 -2.32 -13.80 2.23
N GLU A 148 -1.93 -14.97 1.75
CA GLU A 148 -2.80 -15.93 1.04
C GLU A 148 -3.85 -16.56 1.98
N ASP A 149 -3.54 -16.70 3.27
CA ASP A 149 -4.41 -17.32 4.29
C ASP A 149 -5.57 -16.41 4.76
N SER A 150 -5.72 -15.22 4.20
CA SER A 150 -6.85 -14.38 4.55
C SER A 150 -8.09 -14.83 3.78
N PHE A 151 -9.03 -15.48 4.47
CA PHE A 151 -10.29 -16.05 3.94
C PHE A 151 -11.16 -15.04 3.14
N ASP A 152 -10.88 -13.76 3.25
CA ASP A 152 -11.69 -12.69 2.66
C ASP A 152 -11.24 -12.26 1.25
N TYR A 153 -10.15 -12.82 0.71
CA TYR A 153 -9.60 -12.36 -0.56
C TYR A 153 -9.51 -13.47 -1.60
N GLN A 154 -10.09 -13.24 -2.76
CA GLN A 154 -9.76 -14.02 -3.95
C GLN A 154 -8.34 -13.62 -4.37
N THR A 155 -7.34 -14.36 -3.92
CA THR A 155 -5.95 -14.20 -4.32
C THR A 155 -5.59 -15.23 -5.37
N ILE A 156 -4.74 -14.84 -6.31
CA ILE A 156 -4.16 -15.77 -7.29
C ILE A 156 -2.78 -16.15 -6.79
N ASP A 157 -2.56 -17.44 -6.59
CA ASP A 157 -1.28 -17.98 -6.14
C ASP A 157 -0.19 -17.72 -7.20
N MET A 158 0.96 -17.25 -6.73
CA MET A 158 2.14 -17.15 -7.57
C MET A 158 2.75 -18.53 -7.80
N ASP A 159 3.10 -18.85 -9.02
CA ASP A 159 3.84 -20.08 -9.29
C ASP A 159 5.25 -20.04 -8.67
N PRO A 160 5.90 -21.22 -8.45
CA PRO A 160 7.22 -21.26 -7.82
C PRO A 160 8.32 -20.49 -8.57
N ALA A 161 8.21 -20.34 -9.89
CA ALA A 161 9.18 -19.57 -10.66
C ALA A 161 9.02 -18.06 -10.44
N GLN A 162 7.79 -17.60 -10.27
CA GLN A 162 7.48 -16.22 -9.89
C GLN A 162 7.95 -15.94 -8.46
N GLN A 163 7.63 -16.85 -7.52
CA GLN A 163 8.02 -16.70 -6.11
C GLN A 163 9.53 -16.54 -5.92
N ASN A 164 10.33 -17.33 -6.63
CA ASN A 164 11.81 -17.32 -6.52
C ASN A 164 12.47 -16.04 -7.04
N ARG A 165 11.72 -15.11 -7.62
CA ARG A 165 12.25 -13.87 -8.19
C ARG A 165 12.09 -12.67 -7.29
N PHE A 166 11.48 -12.86 -6.10
CA PHE A 166 11.33 -11.85 -5.07
C PHE A 166 12.13 -12.20 -3.83
N VAL A 167 12.51 -11.17 -3.09
CA VAL A 167 12.91 -11.31 -1.70
C VAL A 167 11.67 -11.05 -0.84
N TRP A 168 11.15 -12.11 -0.23
CA TRP A 168 9.92 -12.06 0.57
C TRP A 168 10.18 -11.44 1.93
N LEU A 169 9.49 -10.36 2.25
CA LEU A 169 9.60 -9.61 3.49
C LEU A 169 8.23 -9.56 4.19
N TYR A 170 8.09 -10.36 5.24
CA TYR A 170 6.86 -10.46 6.01
C TYR A 170 6.77 -9.34 7.04
N MET A 171 5.82 -8.44 6.85
CA MET A 171 5.58 -7.26 7.67
C MET A 171 4.44 -7.51 8.65
N ASN A 172 4.64 -7.16 9.93
CA ASN A 172 3.65 -7.22 10.99
C ASN A 172 3.49 -5.86 11.65
N ALA A 173 2.29 -5.58 12.14
CA ALA A 173 2.06 -4.39 12.95
C ALA A 173 2.84 -4.50 14.26
N ASP A 174 3.48 -3.39 14.66
CA ASP A 174 4.16 -3.23 15.94
C ASP A 174 3.60 -1.99 16.62
N TYR A 175 2.99 -2.17 17.80
CA TYR A 175 2.28 -1.09 18.47
C TYR A 175 3.22 0.01 18.98
N MET A 176 4.45 -0.31 19.41
CA MET A 176 5.40 0.70 19.89
C MET A 176 5.85 1.61 18.75
N GLN A 177 6.18 1.04 17.60
CA GLN A 177 6.53 1.83 16.42
C GLN A 177 5.34 2.62 15.88
N TRP A 178 4.12 2.05 15.99
CA TRP A 178 2.93 2.79 15.64
C TRP A 178 2.72 4.00 16.57
N ILE A 179 2.95 3.87 17.89
CA ILE A 179 2.87 4.95 18.85
C ILE A 179 3.89 6.06 18.50
N ASP A 180 5.15 5.72 18.24
CA ASP A 180 6.19 6.68 17.85
C ASP A 180 5.79 7.45 16.58
N TRP A 181 5.25 6.74 15.59
CA TRP A 181 4.72 7.34 14.38
C TRP A 181 3.49 8.21 14.69
N ALA A 182 2.55 7.73 15.48
CA ALA A 182 1.30 8.40 15.81
C ALA A 182 1.55 9.75 16.50
N ILE A 183 2.51 9.82 17.43
CA ILE A 183 2.95 11.06 18.05
C ILE A 183 3.47 12.05 17.00
N SER A 184 4.32 11.58 16.10
CA SER A 184 4.93 12.41 15.04
C SER A 184 3.91 12.86 13.98
N ALA A 185 2.88 12.06 13.73
CA ALA A 185 1.81 12.30 12.77
C ALA A 185 0.67 13.17 13.33
N GLY A 186 0.69 13.48 14.64
CA GLY A 186 -0.34 14.28 15.28
C GLY A 186 -1.67 13.54 15.50
N ILE A 187 -1.59 12.22 15.68
CA ILE A 187 -2.74 11.42 16.13
C ILE A 187 -3.22 11.92 17.50
N GLU A 188 -4.51 11.95 17.69
CA GLU A 188 -5.12 12.45 18.89
C GLU A 188 -4.69 11.64 20.14
N GLU A 189 -4.32 12.35 21.21
CA GLU A 189 -3.69 11.81 22.42
C GLU A 189 -4.47 10.63 23.02
N LYS A 190 -5.80 10.73 23.11
CA LYS A 190 -6.64 9.66 23.66
C LYS A 190 -6.62 8.38 22.83
N VAL A 191 -6.41 8.48 21.51
CA VAL A 191 -6.24 7.30 20.65
C VAL A 191 -4.89 6.64 20.92
N ILE A 192 -3.84 7.44 21.11
CA ILE A 192 -2.50 6.94 21.47
C ILE A 192 -2.54 6.27 22.85
N GLU A 193 -3.15 6.90 23.85
CA GLU A 193 -3.32 6.35 25.20
C GLU A 193 -4.12 5.04 25.19
N PHE A 194 -5.19 4.97 24.39
CA PHE A 194 -6.00 3.76 24.24
C PHE A 194 -5.18 2.60 23.68
N ILE A 195 -4.43 2.81 22.59
CA ILE A 195 -3.57 1.76 22.02
C ILE A 195 -2.40 1.40 22.93
N SER A 196 -1.87 2.37 23.68
CA SER A 196 -0.84 2.10 24.71
C SER A 196 -1.36 1.20 25.82
N SER A 197 -2.64 1.35 26.19
CA SER A 197 -3.30 0.56 27.23
C SER A 197 -3.79 -0.80 26.74
N TYR A 198 -4.14 -0.89 25.45
CA TYR A 198 -4.71 -2.08 24.81
C TYR A 198 -4.02 -2.36 23.46
N PRO A 199 -2.73 -2.75 23.47
CA PRO A 199 -1.95 -2.94 22.24
C PRO A 199 -2.52 -3.98 21.27
N GLU A 200 -3.24 -4.97 21.81
CA GLU A 200 -3.89 -6.03 21.05
C GLU A 200 -4.97 -5.52 20.07
N TYR A 201 -5.54 -4.34 20.33
CA TYR A 201 -6.56 -3.76 19.46
C TYR A 201 -5.99 -3.08 18.21
N LEU A 202 -4.69 -2.80 18.17
CA LEU A 202 -4.09 -2.11 17.03
C LEU A 202 -4.28 -2.86 15.71
N ASN A 203 -4.20 -4.19 15.75
CA ASN A 203 -4.36 -5.05 14.57
C ASN A 203 -5.13 -6.31 14.97
N GLN A 204 -6.45 -6.16 15.10
CA GLN A 204 -7.33 -7.25 15.52
C GLN A 204 -8.30 -7.62 14.42
N ARG A 205 -8.30 -8.91 14.07
CA ARG A 205 -9.27 -9.50 13.14
C ARG A 205 -10.54 -9.94 13.85
N HIS A 206 -11.65 -9.86 13.15
CA HIS A 206 -12.95 -10.33 13.56
C HIS A 206 -13.58 -11.18 12.45
N GLU A 207 -14.12 -12.35 12.79
CA GLU A 207 -14.77 -13.23 11.80
C GLU A 207 -16.07 -12.63 11.22
N ASP A 208 -16.83 -11.90 12.06
CA ASP A 208 -18.17 -11.39 11.70
C ASP A 208 -18.32 -9.88 11.89
N ASP A 209 -17.22 -9.12 12.00
CA ASP A 209 -17.24 -7.66 12.20
C ASP A 209 -16.06 -7.01 11.47
N ILE A 210 -15.95 -5.69 11.58
CA ILE A 210 -14.90 -4.89 10.95
C ILE A 210 -13.56 -5.12 11.65
N ASP A 211 -12.53 -5.42 10.86
CA ASP A 211 -11.15 -5.53 11.34
C ASP A 211 -10.60 -4.18 11.78
N ALA A 212 -9.97 -4.17 12.95
CA ALA A 212 -9.21 -3.01 13.40
C ALA A 212 -7.76 -3.11 12.86
N THR A 213 -7.28 -2.02 12.31
CA THR A 213 -5.94 -1.91 11.73
C THR A 213 -5.29 -0.58 12.14
N PRO A 214 -3.96 -0.42 12.02
CA PRO A 214 -3.30 0.87 12.22
C PRO A 214 -3.96 2.03 11.48
N ARG A 215 -4.41 1.82 10.23
CA ARG A 215 -5.16 2.80 9.42
C ARG A 215 -6.53 3.12 10.00
N SER A 216 -7.19 2.17 10.66
CA SER A 216 -8.49 2.40 11.31
C SER A 216 -8.35 3.40 12.44
N PHE A 217 -7.29 3.32 13.24
CA PHE A 217 -7.05 4.25 14.35
C PHE A 217 -6.64 5.65 13.90
N GLU A 218 -5.99 5.80 12.75
CA GLU A 218 -5.80 7.11 12.12
C GLU A 218 -7.14 7.79 11.82
N ARG A 219 -8.11 7.03 11.25
CA ARG A 219 -9.47 7.52 11.01
C ARG A 219 -10.23 7.81 12.28
N VAL A 220 -10.13 6.94 13.30
CA VAL A 220 -10.73 7.15 14.62
C VAL A 220 -10.22 8.44 15.24
N SER A 221 -8.92 8.75 15.13
CA SER A 221 -8.33 10.01 15.59
C SER A 221 -9.00 11.23 14.98
N GLY A 222 -9.14 11.26 13.65
CA GLY A 222 -9.83 12.37 12.96
C GLY A 222 -11.28 12.53 13.39
N LEU A 223 -12.01 11.42 13.51
CA LEU A 223 -13.42 11.41 13.95
C LEU A 223 -13.57 11.88 15.40
N TYR A 224 -12.69 11.41 16.28
CA TYR A 224 -12.72 11.82 17.68
C TYR A 224 -12.35 13.31 17.86
N THR A 225 -11.40 13.82 17.09
CA THR A 225 -11.07 15.24 17.07
C THR A 225 -12.29 16.11 16.72
N ILE A 226 -13.07 15.70 15.72
CA ILE A 226 -14.32 16.40 15.35
C ILE A 226 -15.36 16.28 16.44
N TYR A 227 -15.57 15.08 17.01
CA TYR A 227 -16.53 14.84 18.08
C TYR A 227 -16.20 15.62 19.36
N LYS A 228 -14.94 15.65 19.76
CA LYS A 228 -14.45 16.38 20.95
C LYS A 228 -14.62 17.89 20.82
N ASN A 229 -14.43 18.44 19.63
CA ASN A 229 -14.46 19.90 19.38
C ASN A 229 -15.82 20.40 18.86
N GLN A 230 -16.86 19.55 18.87
CA GLN A 230 -18.19 19.96 18.41
C GLN A 230 -18.81 21.05 19.27
N GLU A 231 -19.49 21.99 18.62
CA GLU A 231 -20.34 23.00 19.29
C GLU A 231 -21.77 22.45 19.43
N ASP A 232 -22.46 22.83 20.52
CA ASP A 232 -23.88 22.53 20.76
C ASP A 232 -24.27 21.02 20.69
N SER A 233 -23.36 20.12 21.01
CA SER A 233 -23.63 18.65 20.97
C SER A 233 -24.26 18.19 19.66
N ALA A 234 -23.73 18.67 18.52
CA ALA A 234 -24.24 18.37 17.18
C ALA A 234 -24.32 16.86 16.91
N TYR A 235 -23.42 16.06 17.49
CA TYR A 235 -23.40 14.61 17.37
C TYR A 235 -23.62 13.96 18.73
N SER A 236 -24.65 13.12 18.85
CA SER A 236 -24.91 12.38 20.08
C SER A 236 -23.85 11.27 20.29
N ARG A 237 -23.74 10.80 21.55
CA ARG A 237 -22.91 9.64 21.90
C ARG A 237 -23.19 8.43 21.01
N ASP A 238 -24.46 8.14 20.73
CA ASP A 238 -24.86 6.98 19.93
C ASP A 238 -24.43 7.12 18.48
N VAL A 239 -24.50 8.33 17.93
CA VAL A 239 -23.99 8.62 16.56
C VAL A 239 -22.48 8.39 16.52
N PHE A 240 -21.73 8.93 17.49
CA PHE A 240 -20.30 8.74 17.58
C PHE A 240 -19.93 7.26 17.71
N MET A 241 -20.56 6.54 18.65
CA MET A 241 -20.37 5.09 18.85
C MET A 241 -20.57 4.30 17.54
N ASN A 242 -21.64 4.58 16.80
CA ASN A 242 -21.92 3.88 15.53
C ASN A 242 -20.85 4.16 14.46
N VAL A 243 -20.34 5.38 14.40
CA VAL A 243 -19.27 5.76 13.45
C VAL A 243 -17.96 5.08 13.82
N ILE A 244 -17.60 5.05 15.11
CA ILE A 244 -16.40 4.33 15.57
C ILE A 244 -16.52 2.82 15.32
N ARG A 245 -17.69 2.24 15.60
CA ARG A 245 -17.98 0.83 15.30
C ARG A 245 -17.74 0.48 13.83
N GLY A 246 -18.13 1.36 12.91
CA GLY A 246 -17.89 1.19 11.47
C GLY A 246 -16.41 1.27 11.06
N ASN A 247 -15.48 1.56 11.99
CA ASN A 247 -14.04 1.62 11.72
C ASN A 247 -13.24 0.50 12.40
N VAL A 248 -13.67 0.04 13.59
CA VAL A 248 -12.87 -0.89 14.43
C VAL A 248 -13.68 -2.05 14.99
N GLY A 249 -14.91 -2.23 14.54
CA GLY A 249 -15.83 -3.25 15.07
C GLY A 249 -16.47 -2.86 16.40
N LYS A 250 -17.47 -3.64 16.79
CA LYS A 250 -18.32 -3.34 17.97
C LYS A 250 -17.53 -3.34 19.28
N LEU A 251 -16.76 -4.40 19.52
CA LEU A 251 -16.05 -4.60 20.79
C LEU A 251 -15.08 -3.44 21.08
N ILE A 252 -14.27 -3.09 20.07
CA ILE A 252 -13.25 -2.06 20.20
C ILE A 252 -13.89 -0.67 20.29
N ALA A 253 -14.98 -0.43 19.55
CA ALA A 253 -15.71 0.83 19.64
C ALA A 253 -16.28 1.06 21.03
N GLU A 254 -16.91 0.05 21.63
CA GLU A 254 -17.41 0.10 23.01
C GLU A 254 -16.27 0.34 24.01
N ALA A 255 -15.13 -0.36 23.84
CA ALA A 255 -13.96 -0.17 24.70
C ALA A 255 -13.39 1.25 24.58
N PHE A 256 -13.26 1.78 23.37
CA PHE A 256 -12.73 3.12 23.13
C PHE A 256 -13.64 4.23 23.68
N VAL A 257 -14.95 4.14 23.43
CA VAL A 257 -15.90 5.14 23.92
C VAL A 257 -15.95 5.15 25.45
N ASN A 258 -15.97 3.98 26.09
CA ASN A 258 -15.90 3.89 27.56
C ASN A 258 -14.56 4.41 28.09
N PHE A 259 -13.45 4.18 27.38
CA PHE A 259 -12.14 4.69 27.79
C PHE A 259 -12.09 6.21 27.82
N ILE A 260 -12.60 6.89 26.79
CA ILE A 260 -12.61 8.37 26.75
C ILE A 260 -13.61 8.97 27.74
N GLU A 261 -14.68 8.25 28.12
CA GLU A 261 -15.66 8.70 29.12
C GLU A 261 -15.15 8.52 30.55
N SER A 262 -14.43 7.44 30.85
CA SER A 262 -13.89 7.18 32.19
C SER A 262 -12.87 8.23 32.64
N ASP A 263 -12.15 8.85 31.73
CA ASP A 263 -11.21 9.94 32.01
C ASP A 263 -11.90 11.29 32.32
N GLN A 264 -13.20 11.41 32.05
CA GLN A 264 -13.98 12.60 32.35
C GLN A 264 -14.59 12.57 33.80
N GLU A 265 -14.59 11.41 34.44
CA GLU A 265 -14.94 11.31 35.84
C GLU A 265 -13.70 11.65 36.69
N PRO A 266 -13.71 12.78 37.44
CA PRO A 266 -12.58 13.09 38.31
C PRO A 266 -12.44 11.97 39.34
N LEU A 267 -11.26 11.35 39.38
CA LEU A 267 -10.89 10.49 40.51
C LEU A 267 -11.23 11.27 41.80
N ILE A 268 -12.10 10.68 42.64
CA ILE A 268 -12.41 11.23 43.96
C ILE A 268 -11.08 11.43 44.66
N THR A 269 -10.61 12.67 44.74
CA THR A 269 -9.44 13.01 45.53
C THR A 269 -9.82 12.80 46.97
N PHE A 270 -8.99 12.06 47.71
CA PHE A 270 -9.12 11.80 49.15
C PHE A 270 -8.87 13.06 50.00
N ASP A 271 -9.56 14.13 49.72
CA ASP A 271 -9.49 15.41 50.45
C ASP A 271 -10.89 15.99 50.71
N ASP A 272 -11.82 15.10 51.11
CA ASP A 272 -13.09 15.49 51.76
C ASP A 272 -13.35 14.62 53.00
#